data_dc244d2c6cf2bd85e2f7effac2768800
#
_entry.id   dc244d2c6cf2bd85e2f7effac2768800
#
_cell.length_a   1.000
_cell.length_b   1.000
_cell.length_c   1.000
_cell.angle_alpha   90.00
_cell.angle_beta   90.00
_cell.angle_gamma   90.00
#
_symmetry.space_group_name_H-M   'P 1'
#
loop_
_entity.id
_entity.type
_entity.pdbx_description
1 polymer ?
#
loop_
_entity_poly.entity_id
_entity_poly.type
_entity_poly.pdbx_seq_one_letter_code
_entity_poly.pdbx_strand_id
1 'polypeptide(L)'
;KNLYLPHLVAGTWSGTMCLTEPQCGTDLGQVKTKAEPNADGTYAISGTKIFISAGEHDLTENIIHIVLARLPDAPAGTKGISLFIVPKFIPAADGGIGERNPVTCGSIEHKMGIRASATAVLNFDNAVGYLIGEKNKGLHAMFTFMNTARLGTGMEGLAHMELAFQNSLPYAKERRSMRTLSGTKEPNQVADAIIHHADVARMLLTQKAFSEGGRSMIYHASRYADKMFEAAMLGDDAEFHKWDDKLGFYTPILKGFLTELSIECAKHGMQIYGGHGYIKEWGMEQIARDARISTLYEGTTGVQALDLLGRKVLLSSKGKVVRDYTA
;
A
#
# COMPACT_ATOMS: atom_id res chain seq x y z
N LYS A 1 -1.41 24.80 -3.59
CA LYS A 1 -0.66 24.29 -2.43
C LYS A 1 -1.25 24.88 -1.13
N ASN A 2 -1.35 26.20 -1.02
CA ASN A 2 -1.78 26.88 0.21
C ASN A 2 -3.24 26.62 0.60
N LEU A 3 -4.09 26.19 -0.32
CA LEU A 3 -5.49 25.86 -0.07
C LEU A 3 -5.67 24.42 0.47
N TYR A 4 -5.05 23.43 -0.18
CA TYR A 4 -5.27 22.01 0.14
C TYR A 4 -4.34 21.48 1.24
N LEU A 5 -3.05 21.87 1.20
CA LEU A 5 -2.04 21.28 2.05
C LEU A 5 -2.30 21.47 3.57
N PRO A 6 -2.70 22.67 4.05
CA PRO A 6 -3.01 22.84 5.47
C PRO A 6 -4.10 21.90 5.98
N HIS A 7 -5.18 21.73 5.24
CA HIS A 7 -6.29 20.83 5.59
C HIS A 7 -5.90 19.35 5.57
N LEU A 8 -5.08 18.92 4.57
CA LEU A 8 -4.58 17.56 4.50
C LEU A 8 -3.61 17.24 5.65
N VAL A 9 -2.74 18.19 6.03
CA VAL A 9 -1.82 18.04 7.16
C VAL A 9 -2.56 18.02 8.50
N ALA A 10 -3.58 18.89 8.64
CA ALA A 10 -4.42 18.92 9.84
C ALA A 10 -5.38 17.72 9.95
N GLY A 11 -5.55 16.95 8.86
CA GLY A 11 -6.50 15.83 8.80
C GLY A 11 -7.97 16.24 8.75
N THR A 12 -8.28 17.53 8.55
CA THR A 12 -9.66 17.99 8.34
C THR A 12 -10.21 17.59 6.97
N TRP A 13 -9.32 17.44 5.98
CA TRP A 13 -9.62 16.85 4.69
C TRP A 13 -8.77 15.61 4.47
N SER A 14 -9.32 14.61 3.79
CA SER A 14 -8.61 13.40 3.42
C SER A 14 -8.22 13.42 1.93
N GLY A 15 -7.32 12.52 1.54
CA GLY A 15 -6.88 12.36 0.16
C GLY A 15 -7.07 10.94 -0.35
N THR A 16 -7.34 10.78 -1.63
CA THR A 16 -7.40 9.47 -2.29
C THR A 16 -6.57 9.45 -3.55
N MET A 17 -6.20 8.25 -3.98
CA MET A 17 -5.46 8.00 -5.22
C MET A 17 -6.37 7.21 -6.19
N CYS A 18 -6.72 7.84 -7.32
CA CYS A 18 -7.69 7.32 -8.29
C CYS A 18 -7.00 6.95 -9.61
N LEU A 19 -6.46 5.72 -9.69
CA LEU A 19 -5.75 5.20 -10.85
C LEU A 19 -6.61 4.21 -11.65
N THR A 20 -7.03 3.14 -10.95
CA THR A 20 -7.63 1.92 -11.52
C THR A 20 -9.01 2.20 -12.12
N GLU A 21 -9.26 1.63 -13.29
CA GLU A 21 -10.56 1.63 -13.97
C GLU A 21 -11.03 0.18 -14.22
N PRO A 22 -12.30 -0.06 -14.54
CA PRO A 22 -12.80 -1.42 -14.74
C PRO A 22 -11.99 -2.26 -15.75
N GLN A 23 -11.42 -1.63 -16.77
CA GLN A 23 -10.63 -2.31 -17.80
C GLN A 23 -9.12 -2.28 -17.56
N CYS A 24 -8.63 -1.50 -16.61
CA CYS A 24 -7.18 -1.40 -16.37
C CYS A 24 -6.81 -1.14 -14.90
N GLY A 25 -5.82 -1.90 -14.43
CA GLY A 25 -5.18 -1.71 -13.12
C GLY A 25 -3.67 -1.62 -13.29
N THR A 26 -3.02 -2.73 -13.59
CA THR A 26 -1.57 -2.79 -13.83
C THR A 26 -1.14 -2.03 -15.08
N ASP A 27 -1.89 -2.17 -16.17
CA ASP A 27 -1.63 -1.46 -17.43
C ASP A 27 -2.40 -0.14 -17.50
N LEU A 28 -1.84 0.89 -16.87
CA LEU A 28 -2.40 2.24 -16.89
C LEU A 28 -2.40 2.88 -18.30
N GLY A 29 -1.73 2.28 -19.28
CA GLY A 29 -1.80 2.71 -20.66
C GLY A 29 -3.22 2.69 -21.24
N GLN A 30 -4.13 1.94 -20.62
CA GLN A 30 -5.53 1.79 -21.02
C GLN A 30 -6.50 2.72 -20.30
N VAL A 31 -6.03 3.67 -19.48
CA VAL A 31 -6.90 4.67 -18.82
C VAL A 31 -7.75 5.42 -19.84
N LYS A 32 -9.06 5.46 -19.61
CA LYS A 32 -10.07 6.11 -20.44
C LYS A 32 -10.70 7.36 -19.81
N THR A 33 -10.55 7.58 -18.50
CA THR A 33 -11.02 8.81 -17.85
C THR A 33 -10.49 10.02 -18.61
N LYS A 34 -11.39 10.94 -18.99
CA LYS A 34 -11.10 12.14 -19.77
C LYS A 34 -10.96 13.36 -18.89
N ALA A 35 -10.19 14.33 -19.34
CA ALA A 35 -10.05 15.66 -18.76
C ALA A 35 -10.17 16.69 -19.88
N GLU A 36 -11.35 17.29 -20.06
CA GLU A 36 -11.60 18.27 -21.08
C GLU A 36 -11.36 19.68 -20.52
N PRO A 37 -10.57 20.56 -21.18
CA PRO A 37 -10.25 21.87 -20.68
C PRO A 37 -11.49 22.79 -20.70
N ASN A 38 -11.72 23.53 -19.60
CA ASN A 38 -12.72 24.58 -19.49
C ASN A 38 -12.12 25.96 -19.82
N ALA A 39 -12.96 26.94 -20.13
CA ALA A 39 -12.53 28.29 -20.47
C ALA A 39 -11.86 29.03 -19.30
N ASP A 40 -12.13 28.64 -18.06
CA ASP A 40 -11.59 29.22 -16.82
C ASP A 40 -10.24 28.63 -16.38
N GLY A 41 -9.69 27.70 -17.17
CA GLY A 41 -8.43 27.01 -16.86
C GLY A 41 -8.58 25.76 -15.98
N THR A 42 -9.79 25.41 -15.56
CA THR A 42 -10.09 24.12 -14.92
C THR A 42 -10.32 23.05 -15.98
N TYR A 43 -10.64 21.83 -15.54
CA TYR A 43 -10.93 20.69 -16.43
C TYR A 43 -12.20 19.99 -15.99
N ALA A 44 -13.00 19.55 -16.95
CA ALA A 44 -14.13 18.66 -16.75
C ALA A 44 -13.63 17.20 -16.78
N ILE A 45 -13.68 16.56 -15.64
CA ILE A 45 -13.22 15.16 -15.48
C ILE A 45 -14.40 14.23 -15.62
N SER A 46 -14.30 13.23 -16.54
CA SER A 46 -15.38 12.27 -16.79
C SER A 46 -14.82 10.85 -16.92
N GLY A 47 -15.38 9.93 -16.14
CA GLY A 47 -14.98 8.52 -16.12
C GLY A 47 -15.30 7.82 -14.80
N THR A 48 -14.95 6.53 -14.73
CA THR A 48 -15.19 5.70 -13.55
C THR A 48 -13.87 5.16 -13.02
N LYS A 49 -13.62 5.33 -11.74
CA LYS A 49 -12.49 4.77 -11.01
C LYS A 49 -12.98 3.72 -10.01
N ILE A 50 -12.26 2.60 -9.90
CA ILE A 50 -12.63 1.50 -9.01
C ILE A 50 -11.51 1.20 -7.99
N PHE A 51 -11.89 0.52 -6.93
CA PHE A 51 -10.99 0.16 -5.82
C PHE A 51 -10.36 1.36 -5.12
N ILE A 52 -11.10 2.45 -4.98
CA ILE A 52 -10.59 3.67 -4.34
C ILE A 52 -10.72 3.55 -2.82
N SER A 53 -9.59 3.36 -2.17
CA SER A 53 -9.49 3.32 -0.70
C SER A 53 -9.90 4.65 -0.12
N ALA A 54 -10.81 4.63 0.88
CA ALA A 54 -11.41 5.81 1.49
C ALA A 54 -12.02 6.79 0.46
N GLY A 55 -12.55 6.24 -0.65
CA GLY A 55 -13.12 7.04 -1.74
C GLY A 55 -14.40 7.78 -1.37
N GLU A 56 -15.18 7.26 -0.42
CA GLU A 56 -16.38 7.89 0.11
C GLU A 56 -16.53 7.58 1.60
N HIS A 57 -16.67 8.59 2.41
CA HIS A 57 -16.93 8.55 3.85
C HIS A 57 -17.33 9.93 4.38
N ASP A 58 -17.70 10.00 5.65
CA ASP A 58 -18.08 11.21 6.40
C ASP A 58 -17.13 11.52 7.57
N LEU A 59 -15.93 10.91 7.59
CA LEU A 59 -14.94 11.08 8.67
C LEU A 59 -14.18 12.42 8.57
N THR A 60 -14.19 13.04 7.39
CA THR A 60 -13.56 14.34 7.13
C THR A 60 -14.52 15.26 6.37
N GLU A 61 -14.29 16.56 6.48
CA GLU A 61 -15.13 17.58 5.85
C GLU A 61 -15.11 17.50 4.31
N ASN A 62 -13.97 17.11 3.74
CA ASN A 62 -13.80 16.96 2.29
C ASN A 62 -12.87 15.80 1.96
N ILE A 63 -12.99 15.28 0.74
CA ILE A 63 -12.10 14.27 0.19
C ILE A 63 -11.48 14.83 -1.11
N ILE A 64 -10.16 14.83 -1.17
CA ILE A 64 -9.40 15.34 -2.31
C ILE A 64 -8.92 14.16 -3.15
N HIS A 65 -9.54 13.95 -4.31
CA HIS A 65 -9.19 12.87 -5.21
C HIS A 65 -8.03 13.28 -6.12
N ILE A 66 -6.95 12.51 -6.11
CA ILE A 66 -5.83 12.63 -7.05
C ILE A 66 -6.09 11.67 -8.21
N VAL A 67 -6.47 12.21 -9.35
CA VAL A 67 -7.06 11.45 -10.46
C VAL A 67 -6.13 11.41 -11.67
N LEU A 68 -5.86 10.22 -12.21
CA LEU A 68 -5.23 10.05 -13.51
C LEU A 68 -6.28 10.12 -14.63
N ALA A 69 -6.07 11.03 -15.58
CA ALA A 69 -6.95 11.21 -16.74
C ALA A 69 -6.19 11.62 -18.00
N ARG A 70 -6.86 11.56 -19.15
CA ARG A 70 -6.31 11.93 -20.47
C ARG A 70 -6.90 13.20 -20.98
N LEU A 71 -6.04 14.05 -21.51
CA LEU A 71 -6.45 15.21 -22.33
C LEU A 71 -6.92 14.74 -23.73
N PRO A 72 -7.74 15.53 -24.46
CA PRO A 72 -8.25 15.14 -25.78
C PRO A 72 -7.16 14.84 -26.82
N ASP A 73 -6.06 15.59 -26.78
CA ASP A 73 -4.91 15.53 -27.69
C ASP A 73 -3.74 14.71 -27.14
N ALA A 74 -3.96 13.96 -26.06
CA ALA A 74 -2.91 13.21 -25.38
C ALA A 74 -2.38 12.04 -26.22
N PRO A 75 -1.07 11.78 -26.25
CA PRO A 75 -0.51 10.61 -26.89
C PRO A 75 -1.05 9.32 -26.28
N ALA A 76 -1.10 8.24 -27.09
CA ALA A 76 -1.52 6.94 -26.62
C ALA A 76 -0.58 6.35 -25.54
N GLY A 77 -1.11 5.41 -24.77
CA GLY A 77 -0.34 4.70 -23.74
C GLY A 77 -0.06 5.55 -22.51
N THR A 78 0.94 5.16 -21.73
CA THR A 78 1.26 5.81 -20.45
C THR A 78 1.80 7.24 -20.59
N LYS A 79 2.32 7.60 -21.77
CA LYS A 79 2.87 8.93 -22.06
C LYS A 79 1.81 10.03 -22.20
N GLY A 80 0.52 9.68 -22.29
CA GLY A 80 -0.58 10.64 -22.42
C GLY A 80 -1.40 10.82 -21.15
N ILE A 81 -0.90 10.39 -20.00
CA ILE A 81 -1.63 10.48 -18.73
C ILE A 81 -1.21 11.75 -17.99
N SER A 82 -2.20 12.53 -17.58
CA SER A 82 -2.07 13.73 -16.75
C SER A 82 -2.65 13.49 -15.36
N LEU A 83 -2.28 14.30 -14.37
CA LEU A 83 -2.70 14.19 -12.99
C LEU A 83 -3.53 15.39 -12.58
N PHE A 84 -4.65 15.14 -11.88
CA PHE A 84 -5.60 16.18 -11.50
C PHE A 84 -5.96 16.07 -10.02
N ILE A 85 -6.15 17.24 -9.36
CA ILE A 85 -6.88 17.35 -8.10
C ILE A 85 -8.38 17.50 -8.44
N VAL A 86 -9.21 16.63 -7.88
CA VAL A 86 -10.67 16.69 -8.02
C VAL A 86 -11.27 16.60 -6.63
N PRO A 87 -11.67 17.71 -6.00
CA PRO A 87 -12.24 17.70 -4.67
C PRO A 87 -13.68 17.15 -4.70
N LYS A 88 -14.10 16.44 -3.63
CA LYS A 88 -15.50 16.02 -3.42
C LYS A 88 -16.44 17.22 -3.29
N PHE A 89 -16.01 18.25 -2.57
CA PHE A 89 -16.62 19.57 -2.51
C PHE A 89 -15.63 20.59 -3.01
N ILE A 90 -16.06 21.44 -3.96
CA ILE A 90 -15.22 22.54 -4.50
C ILE A 90 -14.95 23.50 -3.35
N PRO A 91 -13.70 23.85 -3.03
CA PRO A 91 -13.43 24.80 -1.97
C PRO A 91 -14.05 26.18 -2.27
N ALA A 92 -14.68 26.78 -1.26
CA ALA A 92 -15.19 28.14 -1.35
C ALA A 92 -14.07 29.20 -1.39
N ALA A 93 -14.40 30.44 -1.73
CA ALA A 93 -13.42 31.53 -1.85
C ALA A 93 -12.70 31.86 -0.54
N ASP A 94 -13.32 31.57 0.61
CA ASP A 94 -12.74 31.72 1.95
C ASP A 94 -11.87 30.52 2.37
N GLY A 95 -11.75 29.50 1.52
CA GLY A 95 -11.02 28.28 1.78
C GLY A 95 -11.81 27.18 2.49
N GLY A 96 -13.09 27.42 2.82
CA GLY A 96 -14.00 26.44 3.42
C GLY A 96 -14.63 25.49 2.40
N ILE A 97 -15.68 24.78 2.84
CA ILE A 97 -16.45 23.85 2.01
C ILE A 97 -17.43 24.64 1.13
N GLY A 98 -17.31 24.45 -0.19
CA GLY A 98 -18.21 25.04 -1.18
C GLY A 98 -19.21 24.04 -1.76
N GLU A 99 -19.53 24.17 -3.04
CA GLU A 99 -20.51 23.34 -3.71
C GLU A 99 -20.04 21.89 -3.90
N ARG A 100 -21.00 20.97 -3.93
CA ARG A 100 -20.74 19.57 -4.26
C ARG A 100 -20.27 19.46 -5.70
N ASN A 101 -19.07 18.88 -5.87
CA ASN A 101 -18.56 18.52 -7.19
C ASN A 101 -19.28 17.26 -7.70
N PRO A 102 -19.57 17.12 -9.01
CA PRO A 102 -20.19 15.92 -9.59
C PRO A 102 -19.27 14.68 -9.53
N VAL A 103 -18.92 14.30 -8.31
CA VAL A 103 -18.22 13.04 -7.96
C VAL A 103 -19.17 12.22 -7.10
N THR A 104 -19.57 11.04 -7.59
CA THR A 104 -20.53 10.19 -6.91
C THR A 104 -19.93 8.82 -6.61
N CYS A 105 -20.27 8.27 -5.43
CA CYS A 105 -19.96 6.90 -5.09
C CYS A 105 -20.98 5.98 -5.76
N GLY A 106 -20.51 5.14 -6.68
CA GLY A 106 -21.36 4.15 -7.37
C GLY A 106 -21.63 2.92 -6.49
N SER A 107 -20.63 2.48 -5.73
CA SER A 107 -20.74 1.36 -4.80
C SER A 107 -19.56 1.32 -3.82
N ILE A 108 -19.75 0.59 -2.73
CA ILE A 108 -18.68 0.17 -1.80
C ILE A 108 -18.47 -1.33 -1.97
N GLU A 109 -17.21 -1.75 -2.08
CA GLU A 109 -16.85 -3.14 -2.33
C GLU A 109 -17.06 -4.04 -1.12
N HIS A 110 -17.66 -5.21 -1.33
CA HIS A 110 -17.74 -6.29 -0.34
C HIS A 110 -16.45 -7.13 -0.39
N LYS A 111 -15.53 -6.87 0.54
CA LYS A 111 -14.18 -7.42 0.50
C LYS A 111 -14.00 -8.65 1.39
N MET A 112 -12.98 -9.45 1.08
CA MET A 112 -12.52 -10.58 1.88
C MET A 112 -12.02 -10.11 3.26
N GLY A 113 -11.16 -9.09 3.28
CA GLY A 113 -10.53 -8.49 4.46
C GLY A 113 -10.59 -6.97 4.44
N ILE A 114 -9.92 -6.32 5.39
CA ILE A 114 -9.88 -4.85 5.59
C ILE A 114 -11.26 -4.18 5.45
N ARG A 115 -12.28 -4.81 6.03
CA ARG A 115 -13.68 -4.42 5.82
C ARG A 115 -14.04 -3.07 6.41
N ALA A 116 -13.32 -2.63 7.43
CA ALA A 116 -13.52 -1.32 8.05
C ALA A 116 -13.08 -0.15 7.15
N SER A 117 -12.26 -0.38 6.14
CA SER A 117 -11.88 0.62 5.14
C SER A 117 -12.85 0.60 3.97
N ALA A 118 -13.53 1.71 3.72
CA ALA A 118 -14.40 1.87 2.56
C ALA A 118 -13.54 1.84 1.28
N THR A 119 -13.88 0.94 0.36
CA THR A 119 -13.25 0.83 -0.95
C THR A 119 -14.31 1.10 -2.01
N ALA A 120 -14.25 2.26 -2.65
CA ALA A 120 -15.33 2.80 -3.45
C ALA A 120 -15.11 2.64 -4.96
N VAL A 121 -16.21 2.57 -5.70
CA VAL A 121 -16.31 2.93 -7.10
C VAL A 121 -16.71 4.40 -7.18
N LEU A 122 -15.92 5.24 -7.84
CA LEU A 122 -16.18 6.65 -8.01
C LEU A 122 -16.50 6.97 -9.46
N ASN A 123 -17.63 7.65 -9.67
CA ASN A 123 -18.03 8.17 -10.97
C ASN A 123 -17.81 9.68 -10.99
N PHE A 124 -17.10 10.14 -11.99
CA PHE A 124 -16.87 11.56 -12.29
C PHE A 124 -17.72 11.93 -13.50
N ASP A 125 -18.61 12.90 -13.33
CA ASP A 125 -19.51 13.38 -14.40
C ASP A 125 -19.28 14.87 -14.63
N ASN A 126 -18.33 15.20 -15.50
CA ASN A 126 -17.86 16.56 -15.74
C ASN A 126 -17.40 17.26 -14.43
N ALA A 127 -16.82 16.50 -13.51
CA ALA A 127 -16.35 17.00 -12.24
C ALA A 127 -15.21 18.02 -12.44
N VAL A 128 -15.27 19.12 -11.71
CA VAL A 128 -14.23 20.17 -11.78
C VAL A 128 -12.91 19.61 -11.24
N GLY A 129 -11.87 19.68 -12.07
CA GLY A 129 -10.52 19.22 -11.75
C GLY A 129 -9.46 20.28 -12.06
N TYR A 130 -8.35 20.20 -11.34
CA TYR A 130 -7.20 21.10 -11.46
C TYR A 130 -5.96 20.31 -11.82
N LEU A 131 -5.27 20.69 -12.90
CA LEU A 131 -4.05 19.99 -13.35
C LEU A 131 -2.92 20.13 -12.32
N ILE A 132 -2.25 19.03 -12.01
CA ILE A 132 -1.03 19.01 -11.21
C ILE A 132 0.17 18.76 -12.14
N GLY A 133 1.16 19.63 -12.07
CA GLY A 133 2.37 19.51 -12.86
C GLY A 133 2.14 19.75 -14.35
N GLU A 134 2.94 19.10 -15.18
CA GLU A 134 2.89 19.26 -16.64
C GLU A 134 1.88 18.28 -17.27
N LYS A 135 1.25 18.73 -18.38
CA LYS A 135 0.42 17.87 -19.23
C LYS A 135 1.20 16.64 -19.67
N ASN A 136 0.53 15.49 -19.64
CA ASN A 136 1.07 14.20 -20.09
C ASN A 136 2.26 13.66 -19.25
N LYS A 137 2.51 14.23 -18.06
CA LYS A 137 3.51 13.77 -17.10
C LYS A 137 2.91 13.30 -15.76
N GLY A 138 1.62 12.99 -15.76
CA GLY A 138 0.90 12.64 -14.55
C GLY A 138 1.44 11.40 -13.84
N LEU A 139 1.92 10.40 -14.57
CA LEU A 139 2.55 9.23 -13.95
C LEU A 139 3.87 9.60 -13.25
N HIS A 140 4.68 10.46 -13.83
CA HIS A 140 5.92 10.91 -13.18
C HIS A 140 5.62 11.62 -11.85
N ALA A 141 4.64 12.52 -11.84
CA ALA A 141 4.20 13.18 -10.62
C ALA A 141 3.61 12.20 -9.59
N MET A 142 2.83 11.20 -10.03
CA MET A 142 2.25 10.16 -9.18
C MET A 142 3.33 9.28 -8.54
N PHE A 143 4.39 8.93 -9.26
CA PHE A 143 5.48 8.10 -8.74
C PHE A 143 6.27 8.75 -7.60
N THR A 144 6.22 10.07 -7.47
CA THR A 144 6.88 10.79 -6.36
C THR A 144 6.45 10.26 -4.99
N PHE A 145 5.18 9.88 -4.82
CA PHE A 145 4.69 9.33 -3.55
C PHE A 145 4.46 7.81 -3.56
N MET A 146 4.37 7.17 -4.73
CA MET A 146 4.15 5.72 -4.82
C MET A 146 5.30 4.89 -4.22
N ASN A 147 6.54 5.35 -4.32
CA ASN A 147 7.66 4.64 -3.69
C ASN A 147 7.51 4.62 -2.16
N THR A 148 7.09 5.73 -1.56
CA THR A 148 6.80 5.80 -0.12
C THR A 148 5.58 4.94 0.25
N ALA A 149 4.52 4.94 -0.56
CA ALA A 149 3.34 4.10 -0.35
C ALA A 149 3.70 2.60 -0.37
N ARG A 150 4.59 2.18 -1.27
CA ARG A 150 5.08 0.79 -1.34
C ARG A 150 5.92 0.39 -0.13
N LEU A 151 6.70 1.31 0.45
CA LEU A 151 7.39 1.08 1.72
C LEU A 151 6.36 0.87 2.84
N GLY A 152 5.28 1.67 2.87
CA GLY A 152 4.14 1.51 3.78
C GLY A 152 3.46 0.14 3.62
N THR A 153 3.28 -0.35 2.39
CA THR A 153 2.73 -1.70 2.14
C THR A 153 3.68 -2.80 2.62
N GLY A 154 4.99 -2.62 2.51
CA GLY A 154 5.98 -3.52 3.12
C GLY A 154 5.85 -3.55 4.65
N MET A 155 5.61 -2.39 5.27
CA MET A 155 5.35 -2.28 6.72
C MET A 155 4.02 -2.93 7.13
N GLU A 156 2.99 -2.83 6.31
CA GLU A 156 1.74 -3.56 6.51
C GLU A 156 1.98 -5.09 6.57
N GLY A 157 2.80 -5.61 5.65
CA GLY A 157 3.23 -7.02 5.69
C GLY A 157 3.94 -7.37 7.01
N LEU A 158 4.86 -6.52 7.47
CA LEU A 158 5.51 -6.69 8.76
C LEU A 158 4.51 -6.66 9.92
N ALA A 159 3.56 -5.75 9.91
CA ALA A 159 2.55 -5.64 10.97
C ALA A 159 1.70 -6.92 11.09
N HIS A 160 1.30 -7.51 9.97
CA HIS A 160 0.58 -8.79 9.98
C HIS A 160 1.43 -9.96 10.47
N MET A 161 2.74 -10.02 10.11
CA MET A 161 3.66 -11.04 10.65
C MET A 161 3.80 -10.92 12.16
N GLU A 162 4.02 -9.71 12.65
CA GLU A 162 4.17 -9.41 14.07
C GLU A 162 2.89 -9.74 14.84
N LEU A 163 1.73 -9.35 14.32
CA LEU A 163 0.45 -9.63 14.94
C LEU A 163 0.19 -11.15 15.03
N ALA A 164 0.51 -11.90 13.97
CA ALA A 164 0.40 -13.35 13.98
C ALA A 164 1.32 -13.99 15.05
N PHE A 165 2.58 -13.55 15.16
CA PHE A 165 3.53 -14.06 16.13
C PHE A 165 3.15 -13.73 17.57
N GLN A 166 2.81 -12.46 17.84
CA GLN A 166 2.47 -12.00 19.21
C GLN A 166 1.22 -12.68 19.77
N ASN A 167 0.27 -13.05 18.92
CA ASN A 167 -0.89 -13.83 19.35
C ASN A 167 -0.56 -15.31 19.48
N SER A 168 0.26 -15.87 18.59
CA SER A 168 0.58 -17.31 18.58
C SER A 168 1.44 -17.73 19.77
N LEU A 169 2.37 -16.89 20.19
CA LEU A 169 3.33 -17.26 21.23
C LEU A 169 2.68 -17.47 22.62
N PRO A 170 1.82 -16.58 23.15
CA PRO A 170 1.10 -16.81 24.40
C PRO A 170 0.20 -18.05 24.30
N TYR A 171 -0.58 -18.19 23.24
CA TYR A 171 -1.44 -19.35 23.03
C TYR A 171 -0.65 -20.66 23.07
N ALA A 172 0.50 -20.72 22.40
CA ALA A 172 1.33 -21.93 22.37
C ALA A 172 1.94 -22.28 23.73
N LYS A 173 2.16 -21.30 24.61
CA LYS A 173 2.63 -21.50 25.99
C LYS A 173 1.53 -22.01 26.92
N GLU A 174 0.29 -21.62 26.68
CA GLU A 174 -0.84 -21.94 27.54
C GLU A 174 -1.58 -23.20 27.10
N ARG A 175 -1.76 -23.41 25.78
CA ARG A 175 -2.50 -24.53 25.24
C ARG A 175 -1.71 -25.83 25.46
N ARG A 176 -2.37 -26.82 26.06
CA ARG A 176 -1.81 -28.14 26.37
C ARG A 176 -2.42 -29.20 25.48
N SER A 177 -1.58 -30.07 24.94
CA SER A 177 -2.01 -31.19 24.11
C SER A 177 -0.89 -32.24 24.00
N MET A 178 -1.20 -33.49 24.26
CA MET A 178 -0.29 -34.62 24.10
C MET A 178 1.00 -34.53 24.95
N ARG A 179 1.94 -35.45 24.71
CA ARG A 179 3.33 -35.39 25.19
C ARG A 179 4.26 -35.25 23.99
N THR A 180 5.37 -34.57 24.17
CA THR A 180 6.33 -34.41 23.08
C THR A 180 7.06 -35.69 22.77
N LEU A 181 7.42 -35.91 21.50
CA LEU A 181 8.17 -37.11 21.08
C LEU A 181 9.56 -37.17 21.73
N SER A 182 10.12 -36.04 22.15
CA SER A 182 11.41 -35.98 22.86
C SER A 182 11.30 -36.24 24.37
N GLY A 183 10.17 -36.73 24.83
CA GLY A 183 9.89 -37.01 26.26
C GLY A 183 9.10 -35.90 26.94
N THR A 184 8.40 -36.23 28.02
CA THR A 184 7.57 -35.31 28.81
C THR A 184 8.35 -34.10 29.26
N LYS A 185 7.85 -32.89 28.98
CA LYS A 185 8.46 -31.61 29.36
C LYS A 185 7.87 -31.05 30.65
N GLU A 186 6.59 -31.26 30.86
CA GLU A 186 5.86 -30.77 32.04
C GLU A 186 5.21 -31.93 32.79
N PRO A 187 5.96 -32.69 33.58
CA PRO A 187 5.49 -33.96 34.19
C PRO A 187 4.33 -33.74 35.19
N ASN A 188 4.22 -32.58 35.79
CA ASN A 188 3.18 -32.22 36.77
C ASN A 188 1.87 -31.74 36.11
N GLN A 189 1.82 -31.66 34.78
CA GLN A 189 0.64 -31.24 34.01
C GLN A 189 0.03 -32.43 33.29
N VAL A 190 -1.26 -32.36 32.96
CA VAL A 190 -1.99 -33.42 32.23
C VAL A 190 -1.45 -33.65 30.82
N ALA A 191 -0.85 -32.64 30.21
CA ALA A 191 -0.21 -32.64 28.90
C ALA A 191 0.88 -31.56 28.84
N ASP A 192 1.80 -31.67 27.87
CA ASP A 192 2.79 -30.64 27.64
C ASP A 192 2.14 -29.40 26.94
N ALA A 193 2.68 -28.22 27.18
CA ALA A 193 2.32 -27.05 26.38
C ALA A 193 2.73 -27.25 24.92
N ILE A 194 1.88 -26.80 23.98
CA ILE A 194 2.13 -27.08 22.54
C ILE A 194 3.40 -26.45 22.00
N ILE A 195 3.93 -25.42 22.66
CA ILE A 195 5.22 -24.78 22.31
C ILE A 195 6.38 -25.80 22.31
N HIS A 196 6.27 -26.89 23.06
CA HIS A 196 7.30 -27.92 23.13
C HIS A 196 7.27 -28.92 21.97
N HIS A 197 6.23 -28.89 21.14
CA HIS A 197 6.17 -29.71 19.93
C HIS A 197 7.01 -29.12 18.81
N ALA A 198 7.80 -29.91 18.14
CA ALA A 198 8.79 -29.48 17.15
C ALA A 198 8.17 -28.66 16.00
N ASP A 199 6.98 -29.05 15.51
CA ASP A 199 6.33 -28.34 14.42
C ASP A 199 5.78 -26.97 14.86
N VAL A 200 5.22 -26.88 16.08
CA VAL A 200 4.79 -25.61 16.67
C VAL A 200 5.99 -24.67 16.88
N ALA A 201 7.10 -25.20 17.43
CA ALA A 201 8.33 -24.45 17.60
C ALA A 201 8.88 -23.94 16.25
N ARG A 202 8.86 -24.76 15.20
CA ARG A 202 9.25 -24.37 13.84
C ARG A 202 8.39 -23.20 13.33
N MET A 203 7.06 -23.28 13.45
CA MET A 203 6.15 -22.21 13.01
C MET A 203 6.38 -20.92 13.77
N LEU A 204 6.58 -20.96 15.09
CA LEU A 204 6.89 -19.79 15.91
C LEU A 204 8.24 -19.16 15.55
N LEU A 205 9.28 -19.98 15.36
CA LEU A 205 10.60 -19.49 14.95
C LEU A 205 10.57 -18.86 13.55
N THR A 206 9.80 -19.44 12.63
CA THR A 206 9.60 -18.85 11.29
C THR A 206 8.95 -17.47 11.39
N GLN A 207 7.85 -17.34 12.14
CA GLN A 207 7.19 -16.05 12.35
C GLN A 207 8.13 -15.04 12.99
N LYS A 208 8.86 -15.44 14.05
CA LYS A 208 9.82 -14.57 14.75
C LYS A 208 10.93 -14.10 13.82
N ALA A 209 11.57 -15.01 13.09
CA ALA A 209 12.68 -14.69 12.20
C ALA A 209 12.24 -13.70 11.09
N PHE A 210 11.08 -13.90 10.50
CA PHE A 210 10.58 -13.02 9.45
C PHE A 210 10.09 -11.67 9.99
N SER A 211 9.48 -11.61 11.18
CA SER A 211 9.09 -10.35 11.81
C SER A 211 10.31 -9.50 12.19
N GLU A 212 11.31 -10.09 12.83
CA GLU A 212 12.52 -9.35 13.25
C GLU A 212 13.39 -8.95 12.05
N GLY A 213 13.59 -9.86 11.09
CA GLY A 213 14.33 -9.59 9.86
C GLY A 213 13.63 -8.55 8.99
N GLY A 214 12.32 -8.67 8.81
CA GLY A 214 11.50 -7.69 8.08
C GLY A 214 11.55 -6.30 8.70
N ARG A 215 11.50 -6.21 10.03
CA ARG A 215 11.64 -4.95 10.76
C ARG A 215 13.00 -4.30 10.50
N SER A 216 14.06 -5.08 10.57
CA SER A 216 15.41 -4.61 10.25
C SER A 216 15.52 -4.08 8.82
N MET A 217 14.95 -4.79 7.85
CA MET A 217 14.95 -4.36 6.44
C MET A 217 14.18 -3.05 6.24
N ILE A 218 13.00 -2.89 6.86
CA ILE A 218 12.19 -1.67 6.75
C ILE A 218 12.94 -0.48 7.36
N TYR A 219 13.49 -0.62 8.57
CA TYR A 219 14.23 0.46 9.21
C TYR A 219 15.48 0.86 8.43
N HIS A 220 16.16 -0.12 7.83
CA HIS A 220 17.30 0.15 6.95
C HIS A 220 16.88 0.98 5.71
N ALA A 221 15.78 0.61 5.05
CA ALA A 221 15.26 1.35 3.90
C ALA A 221 14.70 2.74 4.27
N SER A 222 14.05 2.86 5.44
CA SER A 222 13.54 4.15 5.94
C SER A 222 14.66 5.18 6.14
N ARG A 223 15.86 4.75 6.56
CA ARG A 223 17.02 5.64 6.61
C ARG A 223 17.41 6.22 5.24
N TYR A 224 17.17 5.50 4.16
CA TYR A 224 17.40 6.04 2.81
C TYR A 224 16.35 7.08 2.46
N ALA A 225 15.08 6.85 2.85
CA ALA A 225 14.04 7.85 2.68
C ALA A 225 14.33 9.13 3.47
N ASP A 226 14.76 9.02 4.73
CA ASP A 226 15.14 10.18 5.55
C ASP A 226 16.26 10.99 4.88
N LYS A 227 17.31 10.32 4.40
CA LYS A 227 18.43 10.99 3.72
C LYS A 227 18.03 11.61 2.38
N MET A 228 17.13 10.96 1.65
CA MET A 228 16.56 11.52 0.41
C MET A 228 15.78 12.81 0.72
N PHE A 229 14.93 12.82 1.75
CA PHE A 229 14.19 14.01 2.17
C PHE A 229 15.11 15.11 2.71
N GLU A 230 16.13 14.78 3.48
CA GLU A 230 17.14 15.73 3.95
C GLU A 230 17.86 16.41 2.77
N ALA A 231 18.32 15.63 1.78
CA ALA A 231 18.95 16.17 0.58
C ALA A 231 18.00 17.08 -0.22
N ALA A 232 16.72 16.69 -0.35
CA ALA A 232 15.71 17.52 -1.00
C ALA A 232 15.48 18.87 -0.29
N MET A 233 15.49 18.88 1.05
CA MET A 233 15.34 20.11 1.84
C MET A 233 16.56 21.02 1.70
N LEU A 234 17.74 20.44 1.53
CA LEU A 234 19.00 21.19 1.34
C LEU A 234 19.25 21.61 -0.11
N GLY A 235 18.43 21.15 -1.07
CA GLY A 235 18.63 21.40 -2.49
C GLY A 235 19.82 20.66 -3.09
N ASP A 236 20.25 19.56 -2.49
CA ASP A 236 21.34 18.71 -3.00
C ASP A 236 20.79 17.62 -3.90
N ASP A 237 20.71 17.93 -5.20
CA ASP A 237 20.19 17.00 -6.20
C ASP A 237 21.04 15.72 -6.34
N ALA A 238 22.34 15.79 -6.13
CA ALA A 238 23.25 14.65 -6.27
C ALA A 238 23.02 13.62 -5.15
N GLU A 239 22.98 14.08 -3.91
CA GLU A 239 22.66 13.23 -2.75
C GLU A 239 21.21 12.74 -2.83
N PHE A 240 20.25 13.57 -3.26
CA PHE A 240 18.86 13.15 -3.47
C PHE A 240 18.79 11.95 -4.40
N HIS A 241 19.35 12.04 -5.60
CA HIS A 241 19.33 10.94 -6.58
C HIS A 241 20.04 9.69 -6.09
N LYS A 242 21.14 9.83 -5.37
CA LYS A 242 21.88 8.70 -4.78
C LYS A 242 21.01 7.91 -3.80
N TRP A 243 20.24 8.60 -2.96
CA TRP A 243 19.40 7.93 -1.97
C TRP A 243 18.08 7.42 -2.57
N ASP A 244 17.52 8.13 -3.56
CA ASP A 244 16.35 7.67 -4.34
C ASP A 244 16.67 6.38 -5.10
N ASP A 245 17.83 6.26 -5.73
CA ASP A 245 18.28 5.04 -6.39
C ASP A 245 18.38 3.86 -5.42
N LYS A 246 18.97 4.07 -4.24
CA LYS A 246 19.07 3.04 -3.20
C LYS A 246 17.69 2.63 -2.68
N LEU A 247 16.87 3.58 -2.28
CA LEU A 247 15.50 3.31 -1.83
C LEU A 247 14.70 2.60 -2.91
N GLY A 248 14.83 3.07 -4.14
CA GLY A 248 14.20 2.50 -5.32
C GLY A 248 14.56 1.04 -5.57
N PHE A 249 15.78 0.61 -5.26
CA PHE A 249 16.19 -0.81 -5.34
C PHE A 249 15.52 -1.67 -4.27
N TYR A 250 15.44 -1.17 -3.02
CA TYR A 250 14.84 -1.92 -1.90
C TYR A 250 13.32 -2.01 -1.97
N THR A 251 12.64 -0.98 -2.45
CA THR A 251 11.18 -0.87 -2.41
C THR A 251 10.45 -2.08 -3.00
N PRO A 252 10.75 -2.57 -4.21
CA PRO A 252 10.08 -3.75 -4.76
C PRO A 252 10.41 -5.03 -4.00
N ILE A 253 11.60 -5.15 -3.41
CA ILE A 253 11.98 -6.27 -2.55
C ILE A 253 11.13 -6.26 -1.29
N LEU A 254 11.09 -5.15 -0.57
CA LEU A 254 10.32 -5.00 0.67
C LEU A 254 8.84 -5.28 0.44
N LYS A 255 8.25 -4.63 -0.56
CA LYS A 255 6.83 -4.79 -0.87
C LYS A 255 6.53 -6.24 -1.28
N GLY A 256 7.26 -6.81 -2.23
CA GLY A 256 6.99 -8.16 -2.72
C GLY A 256 7.26 -9.23 -1.67
N PHE A 257 8.40 -9.18 -1.01
CA PHE A 257 8.83 -10.23 -0.08
C PHE A 257 8.06 -10.19 1.25
N LEU A 258 7.95 -9.02 1.89
CA LEU A 258 7.31 -8.94 3.21
C LEU A 258 5.80 -9.20 3.15
N THR A 259 5.14 -8.82 2.07
CA THR A 259 3.70 -9.10 1.92
C THR A 259 3.43 -10.60 1.66
N GLU A 260 4.27 -11.31 0.91
CA GLU A 260 4.14 -12.76 0.76
C GLU A 260 4.42 -13.48 2.10
N LEU A 261 5.47 -13.07 2.82
CA LEU A 261 5.77 -13.63 4.14
C LEU A 261 4.67 -13.38 5.17
N SER A 262 3.94 -12.27 5.04
CA SER A 262 2.82 -11.97 5.95
C SER A 262 1.71 -13.02 5.85
N ILE A 263 1.42 -13.50 4.65
CA ILE A 263 0.44 -14.56 4.42
C ILE A 263 0.92 -15.87 5.01
N GLU A 264 2.21 -16.21 4.83
CA GLU A 264 2.81 -17.42 5.41
C GLU A 264 2.77 -17.39 6.94
N CYS A 265 3.12 -16.26 7.55
CA CYS A 265 3.05 -16.09 9.01
C CYS A 265 1.62 -16.13 9.55
N ALA A 266 0.67 -15.51 8.85
CA ALA A 266 -0.75 -15.58 9.23
C ALA A 266 -1.28 -17.02 9.16
N LYS A 267 -0.92 -17.76 8.13
CA LYS A 267 -1.23 -19.20 8.00
C LYS A 267 -0.65 -20.01 9.17
N HIS A 268 0.59 -19.76 9.55
CA HIS A 268 1.20 -20.40 10.72
C HIS A 268 0.49 -20.04 12.02
N GLY A 269 0.09 -18.77 12.19
CA GLY A 269 -0.69 -18.35 13.34
C GLY A 269 -2.01 -19.11 13.47
N MET A 270 -2.78 -19.18 12.40
CA MET A 270 -4.01 -20.01 12.37
C MET A 270 -3.74 -21.46 12.70
N GLN A 271 -2.67 -22.06 12.15
CA GLN A 271 -2.30 -23.45 12.36
C GLN A 271 -1.96 -23.75 13.83
N ILE A 272 -1.23 -22.86 14.50
CA ILE A 272 -0.89 -22.98 15.93
C ILE A 272 -2.15 -23.00 16.80
N TYR A 273 -3.15 -22.17 16.45
CA TYR A 273 -4.44 -22.14 17.14
C TYR A 273 -5.33 -23.35 16.86
N GLY A 274 -5.03 -24.15 15.81
CA GLY A 274 -5.86 -25.27 15.40
C GLY A 274 -7.29 -24.81 15.04
N GLY A 275 -8.31 -25.52 15.53
CA GLY A 275 -9.71 -25.15 15.29
C GLY A 275 -10.08 -23.73 15.77
N HIS A 276 -9.48 -23.26 16.86
CA HIS A 276 -9.66 -21.88 17.33
C HIS A 276 -9.15 -20.84 16.30
N GLY A 277 -8.11 -21.14 15.55
CA GLY A 277 -7.57 -20.25 14.53
C GLY A 277 -8.51 -20.05 13.33
N TYR A 278 -9.50 -20.90 13.15
CA TYR A 278 -10.44 -20.86 12.03
C TYR A 278 -11.74 -20.12 12.35
N ILE A 279 -12.07 -19.95 13.63
CA ILE A 279 -13.29 -19.27 14.06
C ILE A 279 -13.02 -17.81 14.39
N LYS A 280 -14.04 -16.96 14.18
CA LYS A 280 -13.92 -15.48 14.25
C LYS A 280 -13.58 -14.95 15.63
N GLU A 281 -14.04 -15.63 16.68
CA GLU A 281 -13.88 -15.23 18.08
C GLU A 281 -12.41 -15.08 18.50
N TRP A 282 -11.50 -15.75 17.83
CA TRP A 282 -10.05 -15.68 18.12
C TRP A 282 -9.28 -14.71 17.22
N GLY A 283 -9.89 -14.21 16.16
CA GLY A 283 -9.33 -13.17 15.30
C GLY A 283 -8.17 -13.60 14.38
N MET A 284 -7.66 -14.83 14.51
CA MET A 284 -6.51 -15.30 13.71
C MET A 284 -6.85 -15.41 12.22
N GLU A 285 -8.09 -15.82 11.89
CA GLU A 285 -8.58 -15.91 10.52
C GLU A 285 -8.66 -14.52 9.85
N GLN A 286 -8.93 -13.46 10.64
CA GLN A 286 -8.97 -12.10 10.14
C GLN A 286 -7.59 -11.62 9.69
N ILE A 287 -6.53 -11.93 10.44
CA ILE A 287 -5.15 -11.59 10.06
C ILE A 287 -4.84 -12.16 8.66
N ALA A 288 -5.22 -13.41 8.40
CA ALA A 288 -5.00 -14.05 7.09
C ALA A 288 -5.83 -13.38 5.98
N ARG A 289 -7.08 -12.98 6.26
CA ARG A 289 -7.93 -12.29 5.28
C ARG A 289 -7.42 -10.89 4.97
N ASP A 290 -7.00 -10.15 5.99
CA ASP A 290 -6.53 -8.77 5.85
C ASP A 290 -5.16 -8.72 5.17
N ALA A 291 -4.25 -9.63 5.49
CA ALA A 291 -2.92 -9.71 4.87
C ALA A 291 -2.97 -9.97 3.35
N ARG A 292 -4.00 -10.68 2.85
CA ARG A 292 -4.03 -11.15 1.45
C ARG A 292 -4.02 -10.03 0.42
N ILE A 293 -4.65 -8.89 0.69
CA ILE A 293 -4.71 -7.77 -0.25
C ILE A 293 -3.34 -7.16 -0.52
N SER A 294 -2.45 -7.19 0.44
CA SER A 294 -1.14 -6.52 0.37
C SER A 294 -0.24 -7.06 -0.76
N THR A 295 -0.45 -8.30 -1.22
CA THR A 295 0.26 -8.86 -2.38
C THR A 295 -0.35 -8.47 -3.72
N LEU A 296 -1.56 -7.90 -3.73
CA LEU A 296 -2.33 -7.59 -4.94
C LEU A 296 -2.25 -6.12 -5.33
N TYR A 297 -2.53 -5.22 -4.39
CA TYR A 297 -2.54 -3.78 -4.67
C TYR A 297 -1.14 -3.15 -4.60
N GLU A 298 -1.01 -1.87 -4.94
CA GLU A 298 0.27 -1.15 -5.04
C GLU A 298 1.30 -1.84 -5.98
N GLY A 299 0.78 -2.56 -6.95
CA GLY A 299 1.53 -3.47 -7.83
C GLY A 299 1.67 -4.86 -7.24
N THR A 300 1.20 -5.87 -7.98
CA THR A 300 1.29 -7.27 -7.57
C THR A 300 2.73 -7.71 -7.34
N THR A 301 2.95 -8.83 -6.64
CA THR A 301 4.28 -9.43 -6.44
C THR A 301 5.03 -9.61 -7.77
N GLY A 302 4.33 -10.06 -8.83
CA GLY A 302 4.92 -10.16 -10.18
C GLY A 302 5.33 -8.81 -10.77
N VAL A 303 4.56 -7.75 -10.53
CA VAL A 303 4.92 -6.37 -10.95
C VAL A 303 6.15 -5.88 -10.19
N GLN A 304 6.27 -6.17 -8.89
CA GLN A 304 7.46 -5.84 -8.12
C GLN A 304 8.71 -6.56 -8.66
N ALA A 305 8.58 -7.83 -9.01
CA ALA A 305 9.67 -8.60 -9.62
C ALA A 305 10.11 -8.02 -10.98
N LEU A 306 9.15 -7.65 -11.84
CA LEU A 306 9.43 -7.00 -13.12
C LEU A 306 10.07 -5.60 -12.94
N ASP A 307 9.60 -4.83 -11.97
CA ASP A 307 10.19 -3.52 -11.64
C ASP A 307 11.64 -3.68 -11.16
N LEU A 308 11.90 -4.62 -10.25
CA LEU A 308 13.23 -4.89 -9.74
C LEU A 308 14.17 -5.36 -10.85
N LEU A 309 13.87 -6.50 -11.46
CA LEU A 309 14.77 -7.16 -12.39
C LEU A 309 14.80 -6.47 -13.75
N GLY A 310 13.63 -6.23 -14.35
CA GLY A 310 13.53 -5.67 -15.69
C GLY A 310 13.98 -4.21 -15.72
N ARG A 311 13.34 -3.37 -14.93
CA ARG A 311 13.56 -1.92 -14.97
C ARG A 311 14.83 -1.50 -14.23
N LYS A 312 14.95 -1.81 -12.94
CA LYS A 312 16.01 -1.25 -12.08
C LYS A 312 17.36 -1.93 -12.27
N VAL A 313 17.38 -3.26 -12.36
CA VAL A 313 18.65 -3.99 -12.53
C VAL A 313 19.12 -3.96 -13.99
N LEU A 314 18.28 -4.38 -14.93
CA LEU A 314 18.72 -4.56 -16.32
C LEU A 314 18.70 -3.26 -17.12
N LEU A 315 17.56 -2.54 -17.16
CA LEU A 315 17.39 -1.39 -18.04
C LEU A 315 18.06 -0.13 -17.48
N SER A 316 17.77 0.28 -16.24
CA SER A 316 18.24 1.55 -15.70
C SER A 316 19.71 1.49 -15.29
N SER A 317 20.12 0.47 -14.53
CA SER A 317 21.49 0.41 -13.98
C SER A 317 22.46 -0.48 -14.73
N LYS A 318 21.99 -1.29 -15.69
CA LYS A 318 22.81 -2.31 -16.38
C LYS A 318 23.61 -3.18 -15.40
N GLY A 319 22.98 -3.56 -14.30
CA GLY A 319 23.55 -4.36 -13.24
C GLY A 319 24.42 -3.59 -12.23
N LYS A 320 24.63 -2.28 -12.38
CA LYS A 320 25.44 -1.47 -11.47
C LYS A 320 24.89 -1.50 -10.04
N VAL A 321 23.58 -1.32 -9.88
CA VAL A 321 22.93 -1.29 -8.55
C VAL A 321 23.19 -2.57 -7.75
N VAL A 322 23.23 -3.73 -8.40
CA VAL A 322 23.53 -5.01 -7.74
C VAL A 322 25.01 -5.07 -7.34
N ARG A 323 25.91 -4.68 -8.24
CA ARG A 323 27.35 -4.64 -7.91
C ARG A 323 27.65 -3.70 -6.76
N ASP A 324 27.06 -2.50 -6.75
CA ASP A 324 27.24 -1.53 -5.66
C ASP A 324 26.64 -2.01 -4.32
N TYR A 325 25.65 -2.91 -4.38
CA TYR A 325 25.06 -3.52 -3.19
C TYR A 325 25.89 -4.68 -2.64
N THR A 326 26.59 -5.42 -3.51
CA THR A 326 27.37 -6.60 -3.11
C THR A 326 28.85 -6.28 -2.80
N ALA A 327 29.31 -5.05 -3.08
CA ALA A 327 30.62 -4.55 -2.72
C ALA A 327 30.63 -3.96 -1.32
#